data_1cc7042be1117872066af1917086d893
#
_entry.id   1cc7042be1117872066af1917086d893
#
_cell.length_a   1.000
_cell.length_b   1.000
_cell.length_c   1.000
_cell.angle_alpha   90.00
_cell.angle_beta   90.00
_cell.angle_gamma   90.00
#
_symmetry.space_group_name_H-M   'P 1'
#
loop_
_entity.id
_entity.type
_entity.pdbx_description
1 polymer ?
#
loop_
_entity_poly.entity_id
_entity_poly.type
_entity_poly.pdbx_seq_one_letter_code
_entity_poly.pdbx_strand_id
1 'polypeptide(L)'
;VKKGFYTAAVVLILVISGYAYWSNSDKASGTEGIFPRYVIGDMEEFGKNSGKGNVIALSPYLHTYDFSSQEAFYNMLQYYFSLAQRRNLLNDSTIVVLPEYLGTWLVVANEKRSIYADTSLEDGMKTLVFSNIIKFGRAYLNATAKDKTKEAVFNMKADKMAEIYQKVFSKLAKDFQVTIVAGSIVLPDPSVKNGKLVINKFGKLYNVSAVFDANGNILSPLTKKYFRFQKSCLLRMQPI
;
A
#
# COMPACT_ATOMS: atom_id res chain seq x y z
N VAL A 1 12.40 -27.76 42.76
CA VAL A 1 12.98 -27.04 41.63
C VAL A 1 12.40 -27.54 40.29
N LYS A 2 12.37 -28.86 39.98
CA LYS A 2 11.89 -29.39 38.68
C LYS A 2 10.40 -29.08 38.41
N LYS A 3 9.49 -29.18 39.40
CA LYS A 3 8.05 -28.89 39.22
C LYS A 3 7.81 -27.42 38.84
N GLY A 4 8.47 -26.47 39.52
CA GLY A 4 8.34 -25.04 39.19
C GLY A 4 8.85 -24.68 37.78
N PHE A 5 9.91 -25.37 37.33
CA PHE A 5 10.42 -25.20 35.95
C PHE A 5 9.39 -25.66 34.90
N TYR A 6 8.77 -26.84 35.10
CA TYR A 6 7.75 -27.35 34.17
C TYR A 6 6.50 -26.43 34.15
N THR A 7 6.07 -25.92 35.31
CA THR A 7 4.94 -24.99 35.39
C THR A 7 5.27 -23.68 34.62
N ALA A 8 6.46 -23.11 34.81
CA ALA A 8 6.89 -21.92 34.10
C ALA A 8 6.97 -22.13 32.57
N ALA A 9 7.49 -23.29 32.14
CA ALA A 9 7.54 -23.65 30.75
C ALA A 9 6.15 -23.79 30.10
N VAL A 10 5.21 -24.43 30.78
CA VAL A 10 3.82 -24.55 30.31
C VAL A 10 3.14 -23.21 30.22
N VAL A 11 3.30 -22.32 31.20
CA VAL A 11 2.74 -20.96 31.17
C VAL A 11 3.33 -20.18 30.00
N LEU A 12 4.65 -20.25 29.76
CA LEU A 12 5.30 -19.59 28.64
C LEU A 12 4.76 -20.07 27.29
N ILE A 13 4.57 -21.38 27.12
CA ILE A 13 3.99 -21.96 25.90
C ILE A 13 2.57 -21.45 25.68
N LEU A 14 1.74 -21.41 26.74
CA LEU A 14 0.37 -20.88 26.65
C LEU A 14 0.34 -19.40 26.25
N VAL A 15 1.22 -18.58 26.81
CA VAL A 15 1.34 -17.16 26.47
C VAL A 15 1.77 -16.98 25.02
N ILE A 16 2.80 -17.71 24.56
CA ILE A 16 3.27 -17.65 23.18
C ILE A 16 2.17 -18.11 22.21
N SER A 17 1.49 -19.22 22.52
CA SER A 17 0.41 -19.76 21.68
C SER A 17 -0.79 -18.81 21.62
N GLY A 18 -1.17 -18.24 22.77
CA GLY A 18 -2.24 -17.23 22.85
C GLY A 18 -1.90 -15.98 22.05
N TYR A 19 -0.66 -15.49 22.15
CA TYR A 19 -0.20 -14.38 21.35
C TYR A 19 -0.19 -14.72 19.84
N ALA A 20 0.33 -15.89 19.46
CA ALA A 20 0.37 -16.34 18.07
C ALA A 20 -1.05 -16.46 17.47
N TYR A 21 -2.00 -17.01 18.24
CA TYR A 21 -3.40 -17.04 17.84
C TYR A 21 -3.97 -15.64 17.67
N TRP A 22 -3.84 -14.78 18.67
CA TRP A 22 -4.36 -13.41 18.63
C TRP A 22 -3.75 -12.59 17.49
N SER A 23 -2.44 -12.67 17.26
CA SER A 23 -1.75 -11.89 16.22
C SER A 23 -2.15 -12.29 14.80
N ASN A 24 -2.60 -13.54 14.61
CA ASN A 24 -3.01 -14.06 13.30
C ASN A 24 -4.54 -14.13 13.11
N SER A 25 -5.32 -14.00 14.18
CA SER A 25 -6.78 -13.99 14.12
C SER A 25 -7.30 -12.63 13.62
N ASP A 26 -8.51 -12.64 13.06
CA ASP A 26 -9.26 -11.46 12.66
C ASP A 26 -8.50 -10.53 11.70
N LYS A 27 -7.71 -11.12 10.81
CA LYS A 27 -7.05 -10.37 9.73
C LYS A 27 -8.00 -10.16 8.55
N ALA A 28 -7.98 -8.94 8.01
CA ALA A 28 -8.74 -8.63 6.81
C ALA A 28 -8.20 -9.40 5.60
N SER A 29 -9.12 -9.94 4.80
CA SER A 29 -8.82 -10.65 3.56
C SER A 29 -9.96 -10.46 2.57
N GLY A 30 -9.64 -10.43 1.28
CA GLY A 30 -10.66 -10.25 0.24
C GLY A 30 -11.24 -8.83 0.20
N THR A 31 -12.48 -8.72 -0.23
CA THR A 31 -13.22 -7.46 -0.39
C THR A 31 -14.14 -7.23 0.82
N GLU A 32 -13.60 -6.77 1.90
CA GLU A 32 -14.41 -6.38 3.05
C GLU A 32 -14.81 -4.91 2.93
N GLY A 33 -16.11 -4.67 2.98
CA GLY A 33 -16.70 -3.33 2.90
C GLY A 33 -16.88 -2.84 1.45
N ILE A 34 -18.13 -2.79 1.02
CA ILE A 34 -18.51 -2.05 -0.20
C ILE A 34 -18.80 -0.62 0.26
N PHE A 35 -17.88 0.29 -0.03
CA PHE A 35 -18.07 1.70 0.29
C PHE A 35 -18.60 2.46 -0.92
N PRO A 36 -19.46 3.47 -0.70
CA PRO A 36 -19.89 4.34 -1.78
C PRO A 36 -18.69 4.97 -2.47
N ARG A 37 -18.66 4.94 -3.79
CA ARG A 37 -17.65 5.63 -4.59
C ARG A 37 -18.24 6.92 -5.10
N TYR A 38 -17.65 8.02 -4.72
CA TYR A 38 -18.11 9.34 -5.16
C TYR A 38 -17.39 9.72 -6.44
N VAL A 39 -18.17 10.24 -7.39
CA VAL A 39 -17.63 10.91 -8.58
C VAL A 39 -18.12 12.33 -8.49
N ILE A 40 -17.20 13.25 -8.30
CA ILE A 40 -17.52 14.66 -8.17
C ILE A 40 -17.37 15.33 -9.55
N GLY A 41 -18.41 16.03 -9.95
CA GLY A 41 -18.39 16.95 -11.07
C GLY A 41 -19.00 16.43 -12.36
N ASP A 42 -19.53 17.36 -13.12
CA ASP A 42 -19.89 17.20 -14.52
C ASP A 42 -18.61 17.20 -15.37
N MET A 43 -18.68 16.59 -16.54
CA MET A 43 -17.57 16.59 -17.48
C MET A 43 -17.60 17.91 -18.27
N GLU A 44 -16.55 18.70 -18.11
CA GLU A 44 -16.34 19.89 -18.94
C GLU A 44 -15.24 19.60 -20.00
N GLU A 45 -15.50 19.95 -21.22
CA GLU A 45 -14.56 19.77 -22.33
C GLU A 45 -14.01 21.10 -22.80
N PHE A 46 -12.67 21.17 -22.91
CA PHE A 46 -11.95 22.35 -23.42
C PHE A 46 -11.00 21.98 -24.56
N GLY A 47 -10.97 22.80 -25.61
CA GLY A 47 -10.05 22.63 -26.71
C GLY A 47 -10.48 21.60 -27.76
N LYS A 48 -9.52 21.16 -28.59
CA LYS A 48 -9.75 20.16 -29.63
C LYS A 48 -8.85 18.96 -29.44
N ASN A 49 -9.40 17.77 -29.53
CA ASN A 49 -8.64 16.53 -29.49
C ASN A 49 -7.72 16.46 -30.73
N SER A 50 -6.39 16.36 -30.50
CA SER A 50 -5.39 16.27 -31.56
C SER A 50 -5.17 14.86 -32.10
N GLY A 51 -5.80 13.83 -31.50
CA GLY A 51 -5.61 12.42 -31.84
C GLY A 51 -4.25 11.83 -31.45
N LYS A 52 -3.43 12.55 -30.69
CA LYS A 52 -2.07 12.12 -30.29
C LYS A 52 -2.02 11.34 -28.97
N GLY A 53 -3.14 10.91 -28.46
CA GLY A 53 -3.28 10.31 -27.13
C GLY A 53 -3.74 11.33 -26.08
N ASN A 54 -3.90 10.85 -24.85
CA ASN A 54 -4.36 11.67 -23.74
C ASN A 54 -3.70 11.27 -22.41
N VAL A 55 -3.76 12.17 -21.44
CA VAL A 55 -3.35 11.93 -20.07
C VAL A 55 -4.57 12.07 -19.17
N ILE A 56 -4.80 11.06 -18.33
CA ILE A 56 -5.89 11.04 -17.37
C ILE A 56 -5.31 11.07 -15.96
N ALA A 57 -5.56 12.14 -15.22
CA ALA A 57 -5.27 12.20 -13.79
C ALA A 57 -6.46 11.63 -13.02
N LEU A 58 -6.28 10.50 -12.35
CA LEU A 58 -7.27 9.91 -11.47
C LEU A 58 -6.95 10.24 -10.01
N SER A 59 -7.92 10.86 -9.31
CA SER A 59 -7.85 11.11 -7.87
C SER A 59 -8.97 10.32 -7.19
N PRO A 60 -8.71 9.05 -6.82
CA PRO A 60 -9.74 8.20 -6.23
C PRO A 60 -10.13 8.68 -4.84
N TYR A 61 -11.41 8.59 -4.49
CA TYR A 61 -11.87 8.70 -3.12
C TYR A 61 -11.49 7.43 -2.35
N LEU A 62 -10.76 7.57 -1.26
CA LEU A 62 -10.12 6.47 -0.55
C LEU A 62 -10.76 6.22 0.81
N HIS A 63 -10.96 4.94 1.13
CA HIS A 63 -11.31 4.47 2.46
C HIS A 63 -10.18 3.61 3.02
N THR A 64 -10.04 3.54 4.33
CA THR A 64 -9.01 2.70 4.98
C THR A 64 -9.10 1.23 4.56
N TYR A 65 -10.30 0.71 4.39
CA TYR A 65 -10.55 -0.67 3.92
C TYR A 65 -10.09 -0.94 2.49
N ASP A 66 -9.91 0.07 1.65
CA ASP A 66 -9.38 -0.10 0.28
C ASP A 66 -7.95 -0.66 0.27
N PHE A 67 -7.24 -0.53 1.39
CA PHE A 67 -5.88 -1.00 1.56
C PHE A 67 -5.79 -2.28 2.40
N SER A 68 -6.93 -2.89 2.74
CA SER A 68 -6.99 -4.08 3.60
C SER A 68 -6.40 -5.32 2.95
N SER A 69 -6.46 -5.41 1.61
CA SER A 69 -5.94 -6.55 0.85
C SER A 69 -5.52 -6.12 -0.57
N GLN A 70 -4.82 -7.02 -1.26
CA GLN A 70 -4.53 -6.85 -2.69
C GLN A 70 -5.81 -6.70 -3.52
N GLU A 71 -6.82 -7.49 -3.19
CA GLU A 71 -8.09 -7.52 -3.91
C GLU A 71 -8.89 -6.23 -3.66
N ALA A 72 -8.99 -5.75 -2.41
CA ALA A 72 -9.65 -4.50 -2.08
C ALA A 72 -9.00 -3.32 -2.81
N PHE A 73 -7.66 -3.25 -2.80
CA PHE A 73 -6.91 -2.20 -3.48
C PHE A 73 -7.11 -2.25 -5.01
N TYR A 74 -7.09 -3.44 -5.60
CA TYR A 74 -7.37 -3.62 -7.02
C TYR A 74 -8.80 -3.17 -7.37
N ASN A 75 -9.82 -3.63 -6.65
CA ASN A 75 -11.22 -3.34 -6.92
C ASN A 75 -11.56 -1.85 -6.78
N MET A 76 -10.95 -1.20 -5.81
CA MET A 76 -11.07 0.26 -5.66
C MET A 76 -10.56 0.98 -6.91
N LEU A 77 -9.36 0.68 -7.37
CA LEU A 77 -8.79 1.29 -8.57
C LEU A 77 -9.55 0.90 -9.83
N GLN A 78 -9.88 -0.38 -9.97
CA GLN A 78 -10.65 -0.91 -11.11
C GLN A 78 -11.97 -0.15 -11.32
N TYR A 79 -12.63 0.25 -10.24
CA TYR A 79 -13.87 1.05 -10.33
C TYR A 79 -13.64 2.34 -11.12
N TYR A 80 -12.59 3.11 -10.80
CA TYR A 80 -12.29 4.37 -11.47
C TYR A 80 -11.79 4.18 -12.91
N PHE A 81 -10.98 3.15 -13.15
CA PHE A 81 -10.57 2.79 -14.52
C PHE A 81 -11.75 2.37 -15.38
N SER A 82 -12.67 1.55 -14.84
CA SER A 82 -13.90 1.16 -15.53
C SER A 82 -14.82 2.34 -15.81
N LEU A 83 -14.86 3.33 -14.91
CA LEU A 83 -15.60 4.56 -15.14
C LEU A 83 -15.00 5.37 -16.29
N ALA A 84 -13.69 5.54 -16.32
CA ALA A 84 -12.99 6.20 -17.44
C ALA A 84 -13.22 5.47 -18.77
N GLN A 85 -13.21 4.14 -18.75
CA GLN A 85 -13.48 3.32 -19.92
C GLN A 85 -14.92 3.50 -20.42
N ARG A 86 -15.92 3.45 -19.54
CA ARG A 86 -17.33 3.69 -19.91
C ARG A 86 -17.59 5.08 -20.47
N ARG A 87 -16.76 6.06 -20.12
CA ARG A 87 -16.80 7.42 -20.66
C ARG A 87 -15.98 7.60 -21.95
N ASN A 88 -15.46 6.50 -22.52
CA ASN A 88 -14.62 6.48 -23.73
C ASN A 88 -13.36 7.36 -23.60
N LEU A 89 -12.80 7.48 -22.40
CA LEU A 89 -11.58 8.26 -22.14
C LEU A 89 -10.30 7.44 -22.34
N LEU A 90 -10.39 6.09 -22.34
CA LEU A 90 -9.24 5.19 -22.49
C LEU A 90 -9.05 4.76 -23.95
N ASN A 91 -7.82 4.79 -24.41
CA ASN A 91 -7.35 4.25 -25.70
C ASN A 91 -5.88 3.78 -25.53
N ASP A 92 -5.32 3.16 -26.55
CA ASP A 92 -3.96 2.57 -26.56
C ASP A 92 -2.83 3.58 -26.31
N SER A 93 -3.10 4.86 -26.50
CA SER A 93 -2.16 5.96 -26.26
C SER A 93 -2.45 6.72 -24.96
N THR A 94 -3.34 6.19 -24.12
CA THR A 94 -3.68 6.82 -22.84
C THR A 94 -2.61 6.56 -21.79
N ILE A 95 -2.22 7.61 -21.08
CA ILE A 95 -1.41 7.54 -19.87
C ILE A 95 -2.28 7.91 -18.68
N VAL A 96 -2.47 6.98 -17.75
CA VAL A 96 -3.19 7.21 -16.49
C VAL A 96 -2.19 7.58 -15.40
N VAL A 97 -2.41 8.68 -14.71
CA VAL A 97 -1.57 9.19 -13.62
C VAL A 97 -2.35 9.16 -12.31
N LEU A 98 -1.76 8.58 -11.28
CA LEU A 98 -2.34 8.43 -9.95
C LEU A 98 -1.59 9.28 -8.91
N PRO A 99 -2.23 9.63 -7.77
CA PRO A 99 -1.69 10.57 -6.81
C PRO A 99 -0.51 10.04 -6.01
N GLU A 100 0.25 10.98 -5.46
CA GLU A 100 1.36 10.68 -4.52
C GLU A 100 0.84 9.95 -3.27
N TYR A 101 1.66 9.06 -2.71
CA TYR A 101 1.41 8.25 -1.50
C TYR A 101 0.28 7.21 -1.61
N LEU A 102 -0.36 7.04 -2.74
CA LEU A 102 -1.44 6.06 -2.91
C LEU A 102 -1.03 4.65 -2.46
N GLY A 103 0.13 4.16 -2.90
CA GLY A 103 0.64 2.84 -2.51
C GLY A 103 1.16 2.76 -1.08
N THR A 104 1.40 3.89 -0.42
CA THR A 104 1.99 3.94 0.93
C THR A 104 1.04 3.37 1.99
N TRP A 105 -0.27 3.50 1.77
CA TRP A 105 -1.29 2.96 2.66
C TRP A 105 -1.35 1.42 2.68
N LEU A 106 -0.71 0.74 1.72
CA LEU A 106 -0.56 -0.72 1.74
C LEU A 106 0.25 -1.23 2.95
N VAL A 107 0.82 -0.32 3.75
CA VAL A 107 1.47 -0.64 5.03
C VAL A 107 0.53 -1.39 5.99
N VAL A 108 -0.79 -1.16 5.89
CA VAL A 108 -1.81 -1.84 6.71
C VAL A 108 -2.38 -3.09 6.06
N ALA A 109 -1.91 -3.48 4.86
CA ALA A 109 -2.50 -4.62 4.15
C ALA A 109 -2.36 -5.95 4.91
N ASN A 110 -3.46 -6.73 4.90
CA ASN A 110 -3.61 -8.02 5.59
C ASN A 110 -3.34 -7.95 7.10
N GLU A 111 -3.79 -6.89 7.73
CA GLU A 111 -3.72 -6.67 9.17
C GLU A 111 -5.10 -6.85 9.83
N LYS A 112 -5.16 -6.70 11.15
CA LYS A 112 -6.40 -6.89 11.93
C LYS A 112 -7.48 -5.90 11.49
N ARG A 113 -8.74 -6.37 11.48
CA ARG A 113 -9.91 -5.56 11.09
C ARG A 113 -10.04 -4.27 11.89
N SER A 114 -9.69 -4.31 13.18
CA SER A 114 -9.73 -3.11 14.04
C SER A 114 -8.92 -1.93 13.48
N ILE A 115 -7.81 -2.18 12.78
CA ILE A 115 -6.97 -1.12 12.20
C ILE A 115 -7.74 -0.27 11.19
N TYR A 116 -8.66 -0.86 10.45
CA TYR A 116 -9.43 -0.15 9.42
C TYR A 116 -10.69 0.54 9.98
N ALA A 117 -11.16 0.10 11.14
CA ALA A 117 -12.30 0.67 11.83
C ALA A 117 -11.91 1.76 12.84
N ASP A 118 -10.62 1.82 13.22
CA ASP A 118 -10.12 2.80 14.19
C ASP A 118 -10.28 4.24 13.65
N THR A 119 -10.81 5.10 14.49
CA THR A 119 -10.91 6.54 14.22
C THR A 119 -9.61 7.28 14.48
N SER A 120 -8.65 6.61 15.16
CA SER A 120 -7.35 7.13 15.52
C SER A 120 -6.24 6.40 14.76
N LEU A 121 -5.48 7.15 13.96
CA LEU A 121 -4.27 6.62 13.32
C LEU A 121 -3.26 6.07 14.34
N GLU A 122 -3.18 6.68 15.52
CA GLU A 122 -2.26 6.24 16.58
C GLU A 122 -2.63 4.85 17.10
N ASP A 123 -3.90 4.58 17.33
CA ASP A 123 -4.36 3.28 17.85
C ASP A 123 -4.26 2.19 16.78
N GLY A 124 -4.58 2.49 15.53
CA GLY A 124 -4.30 1.61 14.40
C GLY A 124 -2.81 1.24 14.29
N MET A 125 -1.91 2.22 14.47
CA MET A 125 -0.47 1.98 14.45
C MET A 125 -0.01 1.14 15.65
N LYS A 126 -0.55 1.35 16.85
CA LYS A 126 -0.27 0.48 18.03
C LYS A 126 -0.68 -0.96 17.73
N THR A 127 -1.89 -1.18 17.25
CA THR A 127 -2.40 -2.51 16.89
C THR A 127 -1.51 -3.18 15.84
N LEU A 128 -1.08 -2.43 14.80
CA LEU A 128 -0.16 -2.91 13.78
C LEU A 128 1.18 -3.38 14.36
N VAL A 129 1.76 -2.60 15.26
CA VAL A 129 3.03 -2.93 15.92
C VAL A 129 2.86 -4.14 16.84
N PHE A 130 1.85 -4.16 17.69
CA PHE A 130 1.64 -5.25 18.65
C PHE A 130 1.31 -6.59 17.97
N SER A 131 0.51 -6.58 16.89
CA SER A 131 0.22 -7.80 16.12
C SER A 131 1.43 -8.32 15.32
N ASN A 132 2.49 -7.54 15.17
CA ASN A 132 3.71 -7.90 14.44
C ASN A 132 4.99 -7.70 15.28
N ILE A 133 4.92 -7.85 16.62
CA ILE A 133 5.97 -7.42 17.55
C ILE A 133 7.37 -7.97 17.21
N ILE A 134 7.47 -9.23 16.76
CA ILE A 134 8.75 -9.87 16.41
C ILE A 134 9.35 -9.23 15.15
N LYS A 135 8.52 -9.03 14.11
CA LYS A 135 8.96 -8.40 12.85
C LYS A 135 9.32 -6.93 13.09
N PHE A 136 8.49 -6.24 13.89
CA PHE A 136 8.73 -4.86 14.27
C PHE A 136 10.03 -4.72 15.08
N GLY A 137 10.23 -5.54 16.11
CA GLY A 137 11.45 -5.51 16.93
C GLY A 137 12.71 -5.69 16.09
N ARG A 138 12.71 -6.67 15.17
CA ARG A 138 13.82 -6.87 14.23
C ARG A 138 14.06 -5.64 13.34
N ALA A 139 13.01 -5.05 12.80
CA ALA A 139 13.11 -3.85 11.98
C ALA A 139 13.60 -2.64 12.78
N TYR A 140 13.12 -2.48 14.02
CA TYR A 140 13.48 -1.39 14.92
C TYR A 140 14.95 -1.42 15.32
N LEU A 141 15.50 -2.61 15.59
CA LEU A 141 16.93 -2.77 15.91
C LEU A 141 17.85 -2.39 14.74
N ASN A 142 17.37 -2.49 13.51
CA ASN A 142 18.11 -2.12 12.30
C ASN A 142 17.78 -0.71 11.80
N ALA A 143 16.85 0.00 12.45
CA ALA A 143 16.44 1.33 12.03
C ALA A 143 17.49 2.39 12.35
N THR A 144 17.77 3.26 11.37
CA THR A 144 18.80 4.31 11.43
C THR A 144 18.24 5.73 11.34
N ALA A 145 16.97 5.90 10.95
CA ALA A 145 16.34 7.20 10.88
C ALA A 145 16.11 7.82 12.27
N LYS A 146 15.93 9.14 12.32
CA LYS A 146 15.57 9.86 13.55
C LYS A 146 14.29 9.31 14.20
N ASP A 147 13.31 8.92 13.38
CA ASP A 147 12.07 8.26 13.81
C ASP A 147 12.17 6.76 13.49
N LYS A 148 12.79 6.02 14.39
CA LYS A 148 13.00 4.57 14.27
C LYS A 148 11.71 3.80 14.21
N THR A 149 10.65 4.25 14.89
CA THR A 149 9.36 3.58 14.94
C THR A 149 8.71 3.54 13.56
N LYS A 150 8.64 4.70 12.90
CA LYS A 150 8.07 4.77 11.55
C LYS A 150 8.91 4.01 10.54
N GLU A 151 10.25 4.16 10.59
CA GLU A 151 11.14 3.39 9.72
C GLU A 151 10.94 1.89 9.89
N ALA A 152 10.84 1.40 11.12
CA ALA A 152 10.63 -0.01 11.42
C ALA A 152 9.29 -0.53 10.88
N VAL A 153 8.22 0.25 10.98
CA VAL A 153 6.90 -0.10 10.44
C VAL A 153 6.96 -0.29 8.93
N PHE A 154 7.55 0.65 8.19
CA PHE A 154 7.69 0.52 6.73
C PHE A 154 8.60 -0.65 6.36
N ASN A 155 9.74 -0.84 7.03
CA ASN A 155 10.66 -1.94 6.76
C ASN A 155 10.01 -3.31 7.01
N MET A 156 9.23 -3.48 8.08
CA MET A 156 8.59 -4.78 8.37
C MET A 156 7.51 -5.15 7.36
N LYS A 157 6.89 -4.17 6.69
CA LYS A 157 5.80 -4.37 5.72
C LYS A 157 6.24 -4.29 4.26
N ALA A 158 7.47 -3.89 4.01
CA ALA A 158 7.98 -3.52 2.69
C ALA A 158 7.81 -4.60 1.62
N ASP A 159 8.09 -5.88 1.94
CA ASP A 159 7.94 -6.99 0.98
C ASP A 159 6.48 -7.10 0.51
N LYS A 160 5.53 -7.05 1.46
CA LYS A 160 4.11 -7.18 1.15
C LYS A 160 3.58 -5.98 0.38
N MET A 161 4.01 -4.78 0.77
CA MET A 161 3.68 -3.54 0.06
C MET A 161 4.15 -3.57 -1.39
N ALA A 162 5.42 -3.92 -1.63
CA ALA A 162 5.99 -4.00 -2.97
C ALA A 162 5.30 -5.06 -3.83
N GLU A 163 5.00 -6.24 -3.25
CA GLU A 163 4.28 -7.31 -3.92
C GLU A 163 2.89 -6.88 -4.39
N ILE A 164 2.08 -6.31 -3.49
CA ILE A 164 0.71 -5.87 -3.80
C ILE A 164 0.75 -4.74 -4.84
N TYR A 165 1.60 -3.74 -4.63
CA TYR A 165 1.76 -2.61 -5.53
C TYR A 165 2.06 -3.08 -6.96
N GLN A 166 3.07 -3.91 -7.15
CA GLN A 166 3.41 -4.40 -8.48
C GLN A 166 2.29 -5.23 -9.09
N LYS A 167 1.71 -6.18 -8.35
CA LYS A 167 0.65 -7.07 -8.87
C LYS A 167 -0.59 -6.28 -9.31
N VAL A 168 -1.01 -5.31 -8.50
CA VAL A 168 -2.21 -4.53 -8.79
C VAL A 168 -2.02 -3.63 -10.00
N PHE A 169 -0.94 -2.85 -10.06
CA PHE A 169 -0.72 -1.96 -11.19
C PHE A 169 -0.37 -2.70 -12.48
N SER A 170 0.38 -3.79 -12.40
CA SER A 170 0.61 -4.69 -13.54
C SER A 170 -0.69 -5.25 -14.11
N LYS A 171 -1.60 -5.70 -13.23
CA LYS A 171 -2.89 -6.21 -13.64
C LYS A 171 -3.80 -5.13 -14.25
N LEU A 172 -3.90 -3.95 -13.61
CA LEU A 172 -4.70 -2.83 -14.13
C LEU A 172 -4.20 -2.37 -15.50
N ALA A 173 -2.89 -2.24 -15.70
CA ALA A 173 -2.32 -1.84 -16.98
C ALA A 173 -2.69 -2.83 -18.08
N LYS A 174 -2.65 -4.13 -17.80
CA LYS A 174 -3.09 -5.19 -18.74
C LYS A 174 -4.59 -5.17 -19.00
N ASP A 175 -5.40 -5.09 -17.94
CA ASP A 175 -6.85 -5.22 -18.05
C ASP A 175 -7.46 -4.05 -18.86
N PHE A 176 -6.85 -2.86 -18.76
CA PHE A 176 -7.33 -1.66 -19.45
C PHE A 176 -6.48 -1.25 -20.65
N GLN A 177 -5.40 -1.99 -20.95
CA GLN A 177 -4.49 -1.76 -22.09
C GLN A 177 -3.96 -0.32 -22.14
N VAL A 178 -3.54 0.23 -20.99
CA VAL A 178 -3.05 1.60 -20.84
C VAL A 178 -1.71 1.65 -20.13
N THR A 179 -0.95 2.71 -20.38
CA THR A 179 0.23 3.02 -19.56
C THR A 179 -0.20 3.67 -18.25
N ILE A 180 0.33 3.19 -17.12
CA ILE A 180 0.03 3.72 -15.79
C ILE A 180 1.28 4.31 -15.15
N VAL A 181 1.24 5.61 -14.83
CA VAL A 181 2.14 6.22 -13.84
C VAL A 181 1.50 5.99 -12.49
N ALA A 182 1.94 4.93 -11.82
CA ALA A 182 1.35 4.49 -10.56
C ALA A 182 1.63 5.51 -9.46
N GLY A 183 0.64 5.72 -8.59
CA GLY A 183 0.80 6.55 -7.41
C GLY A 183 1.97 6.08 -6.56
N SER A 184 2.60 6.99 -5.84
CA SER A 184 3.85 6.65 -5.17
C SER A 184 3.65 5.76 -3.93
N ILE A 185 4.73 5.07 -3.56
CA ILE A 185 4.82 4.15 -2.42
C ILE A 185 6.13 4.38 -1.67
N VAL A 186 6.11 4.27 -0.34
CA VAL A 186 7.33 4.35 0.49
C VAL A 186 7.92 2.96 0.70
N LEU A 187 9.13 2.75 0.19
CA LEU A 187 9.86 1.48 0.25
C LEU A 187 11.34 1.66 0.60
N PRO A 188 11.99 0.65 1.23
CA PRO A 188 13.42 0.66 1.51
C PRO A 188 14.22 0.35 0.25
N ASP A 189 14.97 1.31 -0.22
CA ASP A 189 15.87 1.28 -1.38
C ASP A 189 15.39 0.37 -2.54
N PRO A 190 14.24 0.71 -3.16
CA PRO A 190 13.64 -0.12 -4.18
C PRO A 190 14.40 -0.02 -5.52
N SER A 191 14.37 -1.11 -6.29
CA SER A 191 14.90 -1.17 -7.64
C SER A 191 14.08 -2.13 -8.50
N VAL A 192 14.22 -2.05 -9.83
CA VAL A 192 13.65 -3.04 -10.74
C VAL A 192 14.75 -4.00 -11.18
N LYS A 193 14.55 -5.31 -10.96
CA LYS A 193 15.44 -6.38 -11.42
C LYS A 193 14.63 -7.46 -12.12
N ASN A 194 14.97 -7.75 -13.37
CA ASN A 194 14.27 -8.77 -14.18
C ASN A 194 12.74 -8.56 -14.20
N GLY A 195 12.29 -7.32 -14.38
CA GLY A 195 10.86 -6.98 -14.41
C GLY A 195 10.14 -7.06 -13.06
N LYS A 196 10.88 -7.17 -11.95
CA LYS A 196 10.32 -7.24 -10.59
C LYS A 196 10.78 -6.06 -9.75
N LEU A 197 9.84 -5.48 -9.02
CA LEU A 197 10.12 -4.51 -7.97
C LEU A 197 10.73 -5.25 -6.77
N VAL A 198 11.99 -4.97 -6.50
CA VAL A 198 12.73 -5.55 -5.38
C VAL A 198 13.14 -4.47 -4.40
N ILE A 199 13.26 -4.83 -3.14
CA ILE A 199 13.65 -3.92 -2.07
C ILE A 199 14.98 -4.38 -1.44
N ASN A 200 15.75 -3.42 -0.94
CA ASN A 200 16.88 -3.69 -0.08
C ASN A 200 16.42 -3.52 1.38
N LYS A 201 16.19 -4.65 2.06
CA LYS A 201 15.70 -4.64 3.46
C LYS A 201 16.62 -3.81 4.35
N PHE A 202 16.01 -2.97 5.18
CA PHE A 202 16.70 -2.03 6.06
C PHE A 202 17.53 -0.96 5.33
N GLY A 203 17.35 -0.81 4.01
CA GLY A 203 17.85 0.32 3.25
C GLY A 203 17.11 1.62 3.63
N LYS A 204 17.64 2.75 3.17
CA LYS A 204 16.98 4.05 3.36
C LYS A 204 15.61 4.06 2.68
N LEU A 205 14.65 4.70 3.31
CA LEU A 205 13.30 4.83 2.75
C LEU A 205 13.27 5.88 1.63
N TYR A 206 12.63 5.50 0.53
CA TYR A 206 12.34 6.38 -0.59
C TYR A 206 10.85 6.39 -0.89
N ASN A 207 10.31 7.56 -1.20
CA ASN A 207 9.04 7.70 -1.88
C ASN A 207 9.29 7.48 -3.36
N VAL A 208 8.68 6.45 -3.94
CA VAL A 208 8.98 5.99 -5.30
C VAL A 208 7.71 5.83 -6.11
N SER A 209 7.76 6.26 -7.36
CA SER A 209 6.72 6.01 -8.37
C SER A 209 7.28 5.12 -9.47
N ALA A 210 6.47 4.15 -9.91
CA ALA A 210 6.77 3.26 -11.02
C ALA A 210 5.84 3.53 -12.20
N VAL A 211 6.30 3.21 -13.39
CA VAL A 211 5.49 3.21 -14.61
C VAL A 211 5.28 1.77 -15.04
N PHE A 212 4.04 1.45 -15.41
CA PHE A 212 3.67 0.16 -15.98
C PHE A 212 3.18 0.37 -17.41
N ASP A 213 3.72 -0.38 -18.38
CA ASP A 213 3.24 -0.36 -19.76
C ASP A 213 1.92 -1.12 -19.91
N ALA A 214 1.26 -1.02 -21.07
CA ALA A 214 0.00 -1.68 -21.36
C ALA A 214 0.07 -3.23 -21.30
N ASN A 215 1.26 -3.82 -21.32
CA ASN A 215 1.48 -5.24 -21.11
C ASN A 215 1.65 -5.60 -19.63
N GLY A 216 1.60 -4.59 -18.74
CA GLY A 216 1.77 -4.73 -17.30
C GLY A 216 3.23 -4.91 -16.86
N ASN A 217 4.20 -4.60 -17.71
CA ASN A 217 5.60 -4.63 -17.33
C ASN A 217 5.96 -3.35 -16.56
N ILE A 218 6.66 -3.53 -15.45
CA ILE A 218 7.22 -2.39 -14.72
C ILE A 218 8.44 -1.85 -15.47
N LEU A 219 8.42 -0.55 -15.75
CA LEU A 219 9.51 0.12 -16.46
C LEU A 219 10.63 0.56 -15.52
N SER A 220 11.84 0.66 -16.05
CA SER A 220 13.04 1.15 -15.34
C SER A 220 13.61 2.35 -16.09
N PRO A 221 14.18 3.35 -15.39
CA PRO A 221 14.37 3.43 -13.93
C PRO A 221 13.12 3.87 -13.16
N LEU A 222 13.10 3.61 -11.84
CA LEU A 222 12.08 4.15 -10.94
C LEU A 222 12.34 5.64 -10.67
N THR A 223 11.28 6.44 -10.54
CA THR A 223 11.38 7.80 -10.00
C THR A 223 11.42 7.75 -8.49
N LYS A 224 12.53 8.17 -7.86
CA LYS A 224 12.77 8.08 -6.43
C LYS A 224 13.02 9.44 -5.81
N LYS A 225 12.40 9.71 -4.66
CA LYS A 225 12.69 10.84 -3.78
C LYS A 225 13.02 10.30 -2.40
N TYR A 226 14.12 10.76 -1.77
CA TYR A 226 14.46 10.37 -0.40
C TYR A 226 13.31 10.73 0.56
N PHE A 227 12.81 9.76 1.31
CA PHE A 227 11.68 9.95 2.21
C PHE A 227 12.16 10.40 3.58
N ARG A 228 11.71 11.59 4.00
CA ARG A 228 11.97 12.13 5.35
C ARG A 228 10.66 12.24 6.12
N PHE A 229 10.61 11.67 7.31
CA PHE A 229 9.47 11.84 8.21
C PHE A 229 9.40 13.29 8.71
N GLN A 230 8.48 14.07 8.16
CA GLN A 230 8.13 15.39 8.68
C GLN A 230 6.86 15.26 9.54
N LYS A 231 6.77 16.05 10.63
CA LYS A 231 5.58 16.05 11.52
C LYS A 231 4.26 16.31 10.77
N SER A 232 4.31 17.09 9.68
CA SER A 232 3.15 17.44 8.87
C SER A 232 2.73 16.35 7.85
N CYS A 233 3.55 15.35 7.56
CA CYS A 233 3.29 14.37 6.51
C CYS A 233 2.14 13.41 6.89
N LEU A 234 2.04 13.02 8.15
CA LEU A 234 0.97 12.14 8.64
C LEU A 234 -0.38 12.85 8.81
N LEU A 235 -0.36 14.16 9.13
CA LEU A 235 -1.59 14.95 9.24
C LEU A 235 -2.26 15.24 7.88
N ARG A 236 -1.47 15.24 6.79
CA ARG A 236 -2.00 15.36 5.42
C ARG A 236 -2.51 14.04 4.83
N MET A 237 -2.29 12.95 5.53
CA MET A 237 -2.68 11.59 5.12
C MET A 237 -3.97 11.12 5.79
N GLN A 238 -4.72 11.98 6.49
CA GLN A 238 -6.03 11.58 6.99
C GLN A 238 -6.98 11.45 5.79
N PRO A 239 -7.62 10.30 5.61
CA PRO A 239 -8.77 10.21 4.70
C PRO A 239 -9.83 11.20 5.20
N ILE A 240 -10.35 11.99 4.28
CA ILE A 240 -11.46 12.92 4.52
C ILE A 240 -12.72 12.10 4.78
#